data_b6cb71542bf006d7cd6c08e08b058929
#
_entry.id   b6cb71542bf006d7cd6c08e08b058929
#
_cell.length_a   1.000
_cell.length_b   1.000
_cell.length_c   1.000
_cell.angle_alpha   90.00
_cell.angle_beta   90.00
_cell.angle_gamma   90.00
#
_symmetry.space_group_name_H-M   'P 1'
#
loop_
_entity.id
_entity.type
_entity.pdbx_description
1 polymer ?
#
loop_
_entity_poly.entity_id
_entity_poly.type
_entity_poly.pdbx_seq_one_letter_code
_entity_poly.pdbx_strand_id
1 'polypeptide(L)'
;MKYRIVLLITLFLTGSLLFAPTLTGEKLLLEKQEGKPEISQEELTAGVPELRELHEVIYPLWHNAYPEKDYALIKELLPQAESLTAKLNAAKLPGILRDKQEAWDQGKEFLQSSLKNLKKAVETGNKEEMLKQVEAFHAGFERLVRTIRPIVPELEAFHQELYKLYHYHAPSYDLEGIRTAVQAMRDKIPPLKQVQLPRRLAKKQSEFNNSVQELENAVNDLAEAVKKEIKEAILGRVEKVHTAYQKAQSIFD
;
A
#
# COMPACT_ATOMS: atom_id res chain seq x y z
N MET A 1 -70.07 -62.96 16.21
CA MET A 1 -70.63 -62.16 15.12
C MET A 1 -69.94 -60.80 15.14
N LYS A 2 -69.14 -60.52 14.13
CA LYS A 2 -68.25 -59.39 14.09
C LYS A 2 -68.81 -58.35 13.13
N TYR A 3 -69.17 -57.16 13.60
CA TYR A 3 -69.53 -56.04 12.75
C TYR A 3 -68.28 -55.22 12.39
N ARG A 4 -68.02 -55.08 11.10
CA ARG A 4 -67.01 -54.19 10.54
C ARG A 4 -67.67 -52.82 10.29
N ILE A 5 -67.15 -51.80 10.96
CA ILE A 5 -67.49 -50.44 10.71
C ILE A 5 -66.46 -49.91 9.66
N VAL A 6 -67.04 -49.49 8.50
CA VAL A 6 -66.23 -48.84 7.44
C VAL A 6 -66.28 -47.32 7.71
N LEU A 7 -65.15 -46.75 8.00
CA LEU A 7 -65.02 -45.30 8.20
C LEU A 7 -64.64 -44.64 6.87
N LEU A 8 -65.54 -43.88 6.30
CA LEU A 8 -65.28 -43.05 5.11
C LEU A 8 -64.52 -41.77 5.55
N ILE A 9 -63.25 -41.64 5.16
CA ILE A 9 -62.47 -40.43 5.34
C ILE A 9 -62.61 -39.58 4.07
N THR A 10 -63.35 -38.47 4.16
CA THR A 10 -63.42 -37.44 3.14
C THR A 10 -62.15 -36.57 3.21
N LEU A 11 -61.31 -36.65 2.15
CA LEU A 11 -60.12 -35.87 1.99
C LEU A 11 -60.49 -34.48 1.46
N PHE A 12 -60.38 -33.43 2.31
CA PHE A 12 -60.43 -32.04 1.87
C PHE A 12 -59.04 -31.64 1.32
N LEU A 13 -58.95 -31.46 0.02
CA LEU A 13 -57.80 -30.82 -0.62
C LEU A 13 -57.92 -29.30 -0.47
N THR A 14 -57.26 -28.72 0.52
CA THR A 14 -57.04 -27.27 0.55
C THR A 14 -55.78 -26.97 -0.27
N GLY A 15 -55.97 -26.43 -1.46
CA GLY A 15 -54.87 -25.91 -2.27
C GLY A 15 -54.25 -24.67 -1.65
N SER A 16 -53.10 -24.80 -1.00
CA SER A 16 -52.27 -23.66 -0.64
C SER A 16 -51.50 -23.20 -1.86
N LEU A 17 -51.93 -22.09 -2.47
CA LEU A 17 -51.09 -21.35 -3.41
C LEU A 17 -49.87 -20.81 -2.64
N LEU A 18 -48.71 -21.42 -2.84
CA LEU A 18 -47.43 -20.84 -2.43
C LEU A 18 -47.13 -19.65 -3.36
N PHE A 19 -47.43 -18.44 -2.88
CA PHE A 19 -46.88 -17.23 -3.45
C PHE A 19 -45.36 -17.25 -3.20
N ALA A 20 -44.56 -17.55 -4.22
CA ALA A 20 -43.15 -17.27 -4.20
C ALA A 20 -42.94 -15.74 -4.21
N PRO A 21 -42.20 -15.15 -3.25
CA PRO A 21 -41.89 -13.74 -3.32
C PRO A 21 -41.03 -13.50 -4.55
N THR A 22 -41.51 -12.70 -5.48
CA THR A 22 -40.72 -12.16 -6.58
C THR A 22 -39.62 -11.29 -5.95
N LEU A 23 -38.37 -11.72 -6.03
CA LEU A 23 -37.22 -10.90 -5.68
C LEU A 23 -37.30 -9.62 -6.52
N THR A 24 -37.59 -8.50 -5.87
CA THR A 24 -37.61 -7.18 -6.49
C THR A 24 -36.20 -6.84 -6.98
N GLY A 25 -36.07 -6.13 -8.11
CA GLY A 25 -34.79 -5.77 -8.71
C GLY A 25 -33.79 -5.08 -7.76
N GLU A 26 -34.31 -4.47 -6.69
CA GLU A 26 -33.54 -3.85 -5.62
C GLU A 26 -32.73 -4.87 -4.79
N LYS A 27 -33.28 -6.06 -4.52
CA LYS A 27 -32.57 -7.12 -3.80
C LYS A 27 -31.48 -7.78 -4.65
N LEU A 28 -31.69 -7.87 -5.98
CA LEU A 28 -30.67 -8.34 -6.93
C LEU A 28 -29.51 -7.34 -7.07
N LEU A 29 -29.78 -6.04 -6.94
CA LEU A 29 -28.75 -4.99 -6.95
C LEU A 29 -27.93 -4.99 -5.65
N LEU A 30 -28.56 -5.27 -4.50
CA LEU A 30 -27.88 -5.40 -3.21
C LEU A 30 -26.98 -6.65 -3.16
N GLU A 31 -27.44 -7.80 -3.67
CA GLU A 31 -26.60 -9.02 -3.74
C GLU A 31 -25.40 -8.88 -4.70
N LYS A 32 -25.50 -8.01 -5.70
CA LYS A 32 -24.39 -7.73 -6.62
C LYS A 32 -23.33 -6.79 -6.04
N GLN A 33 -23.65 -6.08 -4.94
CA GLN A 33 -22.70 -5.22 -4.20
C GLN A 33 -21.97 -5.95 -3.07
N GLU A 34 -22.48 -7.11 -2.59
CA GLU A 34 -21.86 -7.88 -1.50
C GLU A 34 -20.56 -8.63 -1.87
N GLY A 35 -19.89 -8.28 -2.94
CA GLY A 35 -18.69 -9.00 -3.40
C GLY A 35 -17.51 -8.14 -3.83
N LYS A 36 -17.60 -6.80 -3.80
CA LYS A 36 -16.42 -5.98 -4.12
C LYS A 36 -15.55 -5.88 -2.87
N PRO A 37 -14.25 -6.25 -2.96
CA PRO A 37 -13.34 -6.06 -1.85
C PRO A 37 -13.28 -4.56 -1.52
N GLU A 38 -13.65 -4.21 -0.29
CA GLU A 38 -13.50 -2.86 0.23
C GLU A 38 -12.00 -2.60 0.46
N ILE A 39 -11.43 -1.73 -0.36
CA ILE A 39 -10.02 -1.34 -0.24
C ILE A 39 -9.90 -0.39 0.93
N SER A 40 -9.21 -0.81 1.99
CA SER A 40 -9.06 0.02 3.18
C SER A 40 -8.20 1.25 2.90
N GLN A 41 -8.49 2.35 3.61
CA GLN A 41 -7.69 3.56 3.51
C GLN A 41 -6.24 3.32 3.98
N GLU A 42 -6.03 2.41 4.93
CA GLU A 42 -4.71 2.00 5.40
C GLU A 42 -3.89 1.33 4.30
N GLU A 43 -4.53 0.52 3.47
CA GLU A 43 -3.88 -0.12 2.33
C GLU A 43 -3.40 0.87 1.27
N LEU A 44 -4.10 2.00 1.13
CA LEU A 44 -3.82 3.07 0.17
C LEU A 44 -2.89 4.16 0.71
N THR A 45 -2.49 4.09 1.99
CA THR A 45 -1.66 5.12 2.63
C THR A 45 -0.23 4.64 2.76
N ALA A 46 0.72 5.36 2.16
CA ALA A 46 2.15 5.08 2.28
C ALA A 46 2.66 5.50 3.67
N GLY A 47 2.36 4.72 4.69
CA GLY A 47 2.77 4.99 6.07
C GLY A 47 2.97 3.73 6.89
N VAL A 48 4.00 3.72 7.74
CA VAL A 48 4.27 2.67 8.73
C VAL A 48 4.38 3.34 10.09
N PRO A 49 3.32 3.26 10.93
CA PRO A 49 3.31 3.91 12.26
C PRO A 49 4.50 3.52 13.14
N GLU A 50 4.91 2.26 13.09
CA GLU A 50 6.02 1.72 13.88
C GLU A 50 7.36 2.36 13.51
N LEU A 51 7.53 2.78 12.25
CA LEU A 51 8.73 3.53 11.85
C LEU A 51 8.73 4.94 12.47
N ARG A 52 7.58 5.57 12.60
CA ARG A 52 7.45 6.86 13.30
C ARG A 52 7.71 6.71 14.80
N GLU A 53 7.19 5.64 15.43
CA GLU A 53 7.48 5.35 16.84
C GLU A 53 8.99 5.14 17.05
N LEU A 54 9.68 4.42 16.17
CA LEU A 54 11.12 4.21 16.25
C LEU A 54 11.90 5.52 16.23
N HIS A 55 11.40 6.56 15.54
CA HIS A 55 12.04 7.87 15.53
C HIS A 55 12.16 8.50 16.93
N GLU A 56 11.27 8.15 17.86
CA GLU A 56 11.31 8.67 19.25
C GLU A 56 12.62 8.29 19.96
N VAL A 57 13.21 7.13 19.66
CA VAL A 57 14.50 6.72 20.23
C VAL A 57 15.67 7.07 19.30
N ILE A 58 15.47 7.06 18.00
CA ILE A 58 16.49 7.48 17.02
C ILE A 58 16.89 8.93 17.25
N TYR A 59 15.92 9.80 17.50
CA TYR A 59 16.17 11.24 17.68
C TYR A 59 17.16 11.53 18.84
N PRO A 60 16.94 11.10 20.09
CA PRO A 60 17.91 11.33 21.16
C PRO A 60 19.22 10.57 20.97
N LEU A 61 19.22 9.39 20.36
CA LEU A 61 20.47 8.67 20.06
C LEU A 61 21.36 9.47 19.10
N TRP A 62 20.76 10.02 18.03
CA TRP A 62 21.51 10.68 16.96
C TRP A 62 21.80 12.15 17.24
N HIS A 63 20.84 12.90 17.81
CA HIS A 63 20.99 14.35 18.00
C HIS A 63 21.56 14.73 19.37
N ASN A 64 21.49 13.84 20.37
CA ASN A 64 22.01 14.12 21.70
C ASN A 64 23.20 13.20 22.02
N ALA A 65 22.97 11.89 22.12
CA ALA A 65 23.99 10.96 22.60
C ALA A 65 25.22 10.84 21.68
N TYR A 66 25.00 10.80 20.36
CA TYR A 66 26.09 10.65 19.39
C TYR A 66 27.06 11.84 19.37
N PRO A 67 26.64 13.11 19.19
CA PRO A 67 27.55 14.24 19.12
C PRO A 67 28.25 14.53 20.44
N GLU A 68 27.57 14.35 21.56
CA GLU A 68 28.12 14.56 22.91
C GLU A 68 28.93 13.37 23.41
N LYS A 69 28.97 12.25 22.65
CA LYS A 69 29.60 10.99 23.07
C LYS A 69 29.07 10.50 24.44
N ASP A 70 27.78 10.70 24.64
CA ASP A 70 27.11 10.29 25.88
C ASP A 70 26.81 8.79 25.87
N TYR A 71 27.82 8.01 26.30
CA TYR A 71 27.71 6.56 26.39
C TYR A 71 26.72 6.08 27.44
N ALA A 72 26.41 6.91 28.44
CA ALA A 72 25.42 6.57 29.46
C ALA A 72 24.02 6.63 28.84
N LEU A 73 23.70 7.68 28.11
CA LEU A 73 22.42 7.84 27.39
C LEU A 73 22.26 6.76 26.30
N ILE A 74 23.33 6.39 25.58
CA ILE A 74 23.26 5.26 24.62
C ILE A 74 22.81 3.97 25.31
N LYS A 75 23.39 3.66 26.48
CA LYS A 75 23.03 2.47 27.27
C LYS A 75 21.59 2.54 27.79
N GLU A 76 21.15 3.71 28.24
CA GLU A 76 19.79 3.95 28.75
C GLU A 76 18.74 3.73 27.67
N LEU A 77 19.00 4.22 26.44
CA LEU A 77 18.05 4.14 25.31
C LEU A 77 18.02 2.77 24.62
N LEU A 78 19.02 1.91 24.85
CA LEU A 78 19.13 0.63 24.15
C LEU A 78 17.91 -0.28 24.32
N PRO A 79 17.33 -0.48 25.53
CA PRO A 79 16.14 -1.32 25.68
C PRO A 79 14.92 -0.79 24.91
N GLN A 80 14.75 0.52 24.84
CA GLN A 80 13.68 1.14 24.05
C GLN A 80 13.91 0.93 22.55
N ALA A 81 15.16 1.08 22.06
CA ALA A 81 15.53 0.80 20.69
C ALA A 81 15.25 -0.66 20.30
N GLU A 82 15.57 -1.62 21.20
CA GLU A 82 15.26 -3.04 20.99
C GLU A 82 13.75 -3.29 20.87
N SER A 83 12.96 -2.72 21.78
CA SER A 83 11.50 -2.88 21.80
C SER A 83 10.83 -2.30 20.55
N LEU A 84 11.19 -1.07 20.17
CA LEU A 84 10.60 -0.40 19.01
C LEU A 84 11.05 -1.04 17.68
N THR A 85 12.30 -1.49 17.60
CA THR A 85 12.77 -2.26 16.43
C THR A 85 12.03 -3.58 16.30
N ALA A 86 11.74 -4.27 17.39
CA ALA A 86 10.96 -5.51 17.38
C ALA A 86 9.51 -5.26 16.86
N LYS A 87 8.87 -4.18 17.27
CA LYS A 87 7.56 -3.76 16.75
C LYS A 87 7.63 -3.49 15.24
N LEU A 88 8.62 -2.70 14.79
CA LEU A 88 8.82 -2.40 13.38
C LEU A 88 9.02 -3.67 12.53
N ASN A 89 9.75 -4.66 13.06
CA ASN A 89 9.97 -5.92 12.34
C ASN A 89 8.68 -6.73 12.14
N ALA A 90 7.74 -6.64 13.09
CA ALA A 90 6.44 -7.27 12.99
C ALA A 90 5.45 -6.48 12.11
N ALA A 91 5.75 -5.21 11.82
CA ALA A 91 4.90 -4.36 11.01
C ALA A 91 4.80 -4.86 9.56
N LYS A 92 3.59 -4.80 9.01
CA LYS A 92 3.33 -5.10 7.61
C LYS A 92 3.44 -3.83 6.79
N LEU A 93 4.08 -3.95 5.64
CA LEU A 93 4.09 -2.87 4.67
C LEU A 93 2.68 -2.70 4.07
N PRO A 94 2.13 -1.47 3.99
CA PRO A 94 0.86 -1.23 3.32
C PRO A 94 0.84 -1.73 1.88
N GLY A 95 -0.34 -2.15 1.41
CA GLY A 95 -0.49 -2.73 0.07
C GLY A 95 0.04 -1.84 -1.05
N ILE A 96 -0.18 -0.52 -0.96
CA ILE A 96 0.32 0.47 -1.95
C ILE A 96 1.86 0.49 -2.08
N LEU A 97 2.57 -0.02 -1.07
CA LEU A 97 4.04 -0.10 -1.06
C LEU A 97 4.57 -1.50 -1.37
N ARG A 98 3.73 -2.43 -1.85
CA ARG A 98 4.15 -3.83 -2.10
C ARG A 98 5.34 -3.96 -3.05
N ASP A 99 5.46 -3.07 -4.02
CA ASP A 99 6.60 -3.03 -4.94
C ASP A 99 7.93 -2.64 -4.26
N LYS A 100 7.86 -2.12 -3.03
CA LYS A 100 9.01 -1.78 -2.19
C LYS A 100 9.37 -2.87 -1.17
N GLN A 101 8.67 -4.01 -1.18
CA GLN A 101 8.82 -5.06 -0.15
C GLN A 101 10.26 -5.53 0.00
N GLU A 102 10.96 -5.79 -1.11
CA GLU A 102 12.35 -6.25 -1.08
C GLU A 102 13.29 -5.21 -0.44
N ALA A 103 13.18 -3.94 -0.85
CA ALA A 103 13.98 -2.84 -0.29
C ALA A 103 13.67 -2.61 1.20
N TRP A 104 12.39 -2.76 1.58
CA TRP A 104 11.94 -2.69 2.97
C TRP A 104 12.56 -3.80 3.83
N ASP A 105 12.52 -5.05 3.37
CA ASP A 105 13.06 -6.19 4.11
C ASP A 105 14.57 -6.09 4.27
N GLN A 106 15.30 -5.72 3.22
CA GLN A 106 16.74 -5.43 3.29
C GLN A 106 17.07 -4.29 4.27
N GLY A 107 16.21 -3.25 4.31
CA GLY A 107 16.35 -2.14 5.25
C GLY A 107 16.17 -2.60 6.71
N LYS A 108 15.18 -3.44 6.98
CA LYS A 108 14.95 -4.04 8.32
C LYS A 108 16.11 -4.92 8.75
N GLU A 109 16.63 -5.78 7.87
CA GLU A 109 17.79 -6.62 8.18
C GLU A 109 19.02 -5.79 8.55
N PHE A 110 19.29 -4.73 7.79
CA PHE A 110 20.40 -3.82 8.10
C PHE A 110 20.20 -3.12 9.46
N LEU A 111 18.99 -2.61 9.73
CA LEU A 111 18.64 -1.96 10.99
C LEU A 111 18.82 -2.92 12.18
N GLN A 112 18.32 -4.15 12.08
CA GLN A 112 18.48 -5.19 13.10
C GLN A 112 19.94 -5.53 13.36
N SER A 113 20.73 -5.69 12.29
CA SER A 113 22.13 -6.01 12.39
C SER A 113 22.92 -4.91 13.13
N SER A 114 22.66 -3.63 12.81
CA SER A 114 23.29 -2.50 13.48
C SER A 114 22.90 -2.42 14.96
N LEU A 115 21.62 -2.65 15.30
CA LEU A 115 21.17 -2.70 16.69
C LEU A 115 21.80 -3.84 17.49
N LYS A 116 21.88 -5.04 16.90
CA LYS A 116 22.55 -6.18 17.51
C LYS A 116 24.03 -5.88 17.80
N ASN A 117 24.71 -5.22 16.87
CA ASN A 117 26.11 -4.82 17.05
C ASN A 117 26.25 -3.70 18.09
N LEU A 118 25.30 -2.74 18.15
CA LEU A 118 25.24 -1.72 19.19
C LEU A 118 25.11 -2.36 20.59
N LYS A 119 24.20 -3.33 20.73
CA LYS A 119 24.06 -4.09 21.99
C LYS A 119 25.38 -4.73 22.40
N LYS A 120 26.05 -5.43 21.48
CA LYS A 120 27.35 -6.05 21.75
C LYS A 120 28.42 -5.01 22.14
N ALA A 121 28.46 -3.85 21.48
CA ALA A 121 29.38 -2.78 21.81
C ALA A 121 29.13 -2.21 23.22
N VAL A 122 27.84 -2.11 23.63
CA VAL A 122 27.44 -1.71 25.00
C VAL A 122 27.88 -2.75 26.03
N GLU A 123 27.65 -4.04 25.78
CA GLU A 123 28.03 -5.14 26.66
C GLU A 123 29.55 -5.22 26.86
N THR A 124 30.33 -4.99 25.82
CA THR A 124 31.81 -5.02 25.87
C THR A 124 32.41 -3.71 26.35
N GLY A 125 31.63 -2.64 26.49
CA GLY A 125 32.11 -1.30 26.84
C GLY A 125 32.96 -0.63 25.76
N ASN A 126 32.89 -1.10 24.49
CA ASN A 126 33.66 -0.54 23.39
C ASN A 126 33.02 0.77 22.87
N LYS A 127 33.57 1.88 23.35
CA LYS A 127 33.06 3.24 23.09
C LYS A 127 33.08 3.64 21.63
N GLU A 128 34.12 3.28 20.90
CA GLU A 128 34.27 3.60 19.47
C GLU A 128 33.22 2.83 18.65
N GLU A 129 33.06 1.54 18.94
CA GLU A 129 32.09 0.70 18.28
C GLU A 129 30.64 1.14 18.61
N MET A 130 30.37 1.61 19.87
CA MET A 130 29.06 2.17 20.20
C MET A 130 28.68 3.32 19.25
N LEU A 131 29.55 4.30 19.07
CA LEU A 131 29.30 5.44 18.18
C LEU A 131 29.09 4.98 16.74
N LYS A 132 29.97 4.12 16.24
CA LYS A 132 29.85 3.57 14.88
C LYS A 132 28.51 2.85 14.65
N GLN A 133 28.05 2.10 15.65
CA GLN A 133 26.79 1.38 15.53
C GLN A 133 25.56 2.27 15.74
N VAL A 134 25.63 3.37 16.51
CA VAL A 134 24.61 4.41 16.55
C VAL A 134 24.45 5.07 15.17
N GLU A 135 25.57 5.41 14.51
CA GLU A 135 25.54 5.94 13.15
C GLU A 135 24.93 4.95 12.15
N ALA A 136 25.34 3.67 12.21
CA ALA A 136 24.77 2.62 11.35
C ALA A 136 23.28 2.40 11.61
N PHE A 137 22.83 2.45 12.86
CA PHE A 137 21.43 2.30 13.24
C PHE A 137 20.58 3.47 12.72
N HIS A 138 21.09 4.70 12.84
CA HIS A 138 20.48 5.88 12.23
C HIS A 138 20.42 5.78 10.70
N ALA A 139 21.49 5.36 10.05
CA ALA A 139 21.52 5.17 8.59
C ALA A 139 20.50 4.11 8.12
N GLY A 140 20.32 3.03 8.90
CA GLY A 140 19.31 2.01 8.65
C GLY A 140 17.88 2.56 8.75
N PHE A 141 17.62 3.36 9.77
CA PHE A 141 16.35 4.06 9.91
C PHE A 141 16.07 4.99 8.72
N GLU A 142 17.03 5.84 8.34
CA GLU A 142 16.92 6.75 7.20
C GLU A 142 16.68 6.00 5.88
N ARG A 143 17.28 4.81 5.72
CA ARG A 143 17.03 3.95 4.56
C ARG A 143 15.57 3.52 4.50
N LEU A 144 15.00 3.07 5.62
CA LEU A 144 13.58 2.67 5.70
C LEU A 144 12.64 3.85 5.45
N VAL A 145 12.93 5.03 6.03
CA VAL A 145 12.18 6.25 5.76
C VAL A 145 12.17 6.57 4.26
N ARG A 146 13.31 6.49 3.60
CA ARG A 146 13.40 6.74 2.14
C ARG A 146 12.60 5.71 1.33
N THR A 147 12.61 4.44 1.74
CA THR A 147 11.88 3.37 1.05
C THR A 147 10.38 3.63 1.00
N ILE A 148 9.78 4.15 2.09
CA ILE A 148 8.32 4.34 2.18
C ILE A 148 7.87 5.76 1.86
N ARG A 149 8.79 6.72 1.80
CA ARG A 149 8.43 8.13 1.66
C ARG A 149 7.88 8.41 0.26
N PRO A 150 6.64 8.91 0.14
CA PRO A 150 6.17 9.47 -1.11
C PRO A 150 7.00 10.70 -1.43
N ILE A 151 7.50 10.78 -2.65
CA ILE A 151 8.52 11.74 -3.00
C ILE A 151 7.90 13.06 -3.44
N VAL A 152 6.76 12.95 -4.14
CA VAL A 152 5.89 14.08 -4.46
C VAL A 152 4.44 13.67 -4.24
N PRO A 153 3.65 14.46 -3.51
CA PRO A 153 2.25 14.13 -3.17
C PRO A 153 1.38 13.84 -4.40
N GLU A 154 1.65 14.52 -5.51
CA GLU A 154 0.91 14.38 -6.76
C GLU A 154 1.12 12.99 -7.38
N LEU A 155 2.35 12.45 -7.30
CA LEU A 155 2.65 11.11 -7.81
C LEU A 155 2.04 10.03 -6.91
N GLU A 156 2.02 10.26 -5.59
CA GLU A 156 1.33 9.40 -4.65
C GLU A 156 -0.18 9.38 -4.90
N ALA A 157 -0.80 10.55 -5.10
CA ALA A 157 -2.22 10.64 -5.41
C ALA A 157 -2.59 9.94 -6.73
N PHE A 158 -1.70 9.95 -7.72
CA PHE A 158 -1.85 9.16 -8.95
C PHE A 158 -1.72 7.67 -8.66
N HIS A 159 -0.73 7.27 -7.86
CA HIS A 159 -0.48 5.87 -7.51
C HIS A 159 -1.68 5.22 -6.80
N GLN A 160 -2.37 5.93 -5.94
CA GLN A 160 -3.57 5.42 -5.25
C GLN A 160 -4.65 4.97 -6.24
N GLU A 161 -4.86 5.70 -7.33
CA GLU A 161 -5.83 5.31 -8.35
C GLU A 161 -5.31 4.18 -9.25
N LEU A 162 -4.03 4.23 -9.61
CA LEU A 162 -3.38 3.15 -10.35
C LEU A 162 -3.38 1.84 -9.54
N TYR A 163 -3.14 1.91 -8.23
CA TYR A 163 -3.16 0.75 -7.34
C TYR A 163 -4.52 0.02 -7.38
N LYS A 164 -5.62 0.77 -7.24
CA LYS A 164 -6.99 0.22 -7.35
C LYS A 164 -7.22 -0.43 -8.72
N LEU A 165 -6.82 0.28 -9.78
CA LEU A 165 -6.94 -0.24 -11.13
C LEU A 165 -6.18 -1.55 -11.29
N TYR A 166 -4.90 -1.55 -10.96
CA TYR A 166 -3.97 -2.65 -11.25
C TYR A 166 -4.23 -3.90 -10.41
N HIS A 167 -4.50 -3.73 -9.12
CA HIS A 167 -4.62 -4.84 -8.18
C HIS A 167 -6.06 -5.33 -7.95
N TYR A 168 -7.08 -4.54 -8.28
CA TYR A 168 -8.47 -4.90 -8.00
C TYR A 168 -9.34 -4.92 -9.25
N HIS A 169 -9.41 -3.82 -10.00
CA HIS A 169 -10.35 -3.72 -11.11
C HIS A 169 -9.91 -4.51 -12.35
N ALA A 170 -8.63 -4.46 -12.71
CA ALA A 170 -8.11 -5.16 -13.90
C ALA A 170 -8.13 -6.69 -13.74
N PRO A 171 -7.68 -7.31 -12.62
CA PRO A 171 -7.72 -8.76 -12.46
C PRO A 171 -9.13 -9.34 -12.51
N SER A 172 -10.12 -8.65 -11.94
CA SER A 172 -11.53 -9.06 -11.97
C SER A 172 -12.27 -8.61 -13.23
N TYR A 173 -11.62 -7.84 -14.10
CA TYR A 173 -12.23 -7.15 -15.23
C TYR A 173 -13.49 -6.36 -14.86
N ASP A 174 -13.44 -5.65 -13.72
CA ASP A 174 -14.49 -4.71 -13.31
C ASP A 174 -14.47 -3.47 -14.21
N LEU A 175 -15.21 -3.52 -15.32
CA LEU A 175 -15.17 -2.47 -16.34
C LEU A 175 -15.58 -1.10 -15.80
N GLU A 176 -16.55 -1.02 -14.88
CA GLU A 176 -16.96 0.24 -14.26
C GLU A 176 -15.89 0.78 -13.33
N GLY A 177 -15.25 -0.08 -12.53
CA GLY A 177 -14.10 0.29 -11.71
C GLY A 177 -12.92 0.76 -12.57
N ILE A 178 -12.66 0.09 -13.69
CA ILE A 178 -11.63 0.50 -14.66
C ILE A 178 -11.95 1.89 -15.22
N ARG A 179 -13.19 2.16 -15.63
CA ARG A 179 -13.60 3.49 -16.14
C ARG A 179 -13.40 4.59 -15.09
N THR A 180 -13.83 4.32 -13.88
CA THR A 180 -13.70 5.25 -12.74
C THR A 180 -12.24 5.54 -12.45
N ALA A 181 -11.39 4.52 -12.35
CA ALA A 181 -9.96 4.68 -12.10
C ALA A 181 -9.24 5.43 -13.23
N VAL A 182 -9.58 5.15 -14.50
CA VAL A 182 -9.02 5.86 -15.65
C VAL A 182 -9.36 7.35 -15.60
N GLN A 183 -10.62 7.70 -15.29
CA GLN A 183 -11.00 9.11 -15.15
C GLN A 183 -10.27 9.77 -13.97
N ALA A 184 -10.21 9.11 -12.82
CA ALA A 184 -9.50 9.63 -11.66
C ALA A 184 -8.00 9.84 -11.94
N MET A 185 -7.33 8.92 -12.64
CA MET A 185 -5.94 9.09 -13.07
C MET A 185 -5.76 10.27 -14.02
N ARG A 186 -6.67 10.46 -14.99
CA ARG A 186 -6.63 11.63 -15.90
C ARG A 186 -6.69 12.94 -15.13
N ASP A 187 -7.51 13.01 -14.07
CA ASP A 187 -7.65 14.21 -13.25
C ASP A 187 -6.39 14.49 -12.40
N LYS A 188 -5.52 13.47 -12.19
CA LYS A 188 -4.23 13.63 -11.50
C LYS A 188 -3.08 14.06 -12.41
N ILE A 189 -3.20 13.95 -13.73
CA ILE A 189 -2.13 14.35 -14.67
C ILE A 189 -1.82 15.86 -14.62
N PRO A 190 -2.80 16.79 -14.67
CA PRO A 190 -2.50 18.22 -14.66
C PRO A 190 -1.69 18.69 -13.44
N PRO A 191 -1.98 18.29 -12.19
CA PRO A 191 -1.12 18.59 -11.06
C PRO A 191 0.29 18.00 -11.20
N LEU A 192 0.44 16.77 -11.68
CA LEU A 192 1.75 16.14 -11.91
C LEU A 192 2.63 16.95 -12.87
N LYS A 193 2.05 17.51 -13.94
CA LYS A 193 2.78 18.33 -14.91
C LYS A 193 3.31 19.64 -14.33
N GLN A 194 2.81 20.08 -13.18
CA GLN A 194 3.22 21.30 -12.50
C GLN A 194 4.22 21.07 -11.38
N VAL A 195 4.55 19.81 -11.07
CA VAL A 195 5.47 19.46 -10.00
C VAL A 195 6.85 20.07 -10.26
N GLN A 196 7.35 20.79 -9.27
CA GLN A 196 8.73 21.23 -9.22
C GLN A 196 9.51 20.33 -8.27
N LEU A 197 10.49 19.61 -8.80
CA LEU A 197 11.30 18.69 -8.00
C LEU A 197 12.10 19.45 -6.93
N PRO A 198 12.34 18.84 -5.76
CA PRO A 198 13.20 19.40 -4.73
C PRO A 198 14.58 19.76 -5.28
N ARG A 199 15.22 20.78 -4.72
CA ARG A 199 16.51 21.32 -5.18
C ARG A 199 17.57 20.24 -5.45
N ARG A 200 17.62 19.19 -4.63
CA ARG A 200 18.54 18.04 -4.79
C ARG A 200 18.31 17.24 -6.08
N LEU A 201 17.08 17.26 -6.62
CA LEU A 201 16.67 16.56 -7.83
C LEU A 201 16.42 17.51 -9.02
N ALA A 202 16.73 18.80 -8.90
CA ALA A 202 16.47 19.79 -9.95
C ALA A 202 17.06 19.40 -11.32
N LYS A 203 18.20 18.72 -11.33
CA LYS A 203 18.83 18.22 -12.56
C LYS A 203 18.03 17.14 -13.27
N LYS A 204 17.15 16.44 -12.55
CA LYS A 204 16.24 15.40 -13.09
C LYS A 204 14.87 15.96 -13.53
N GLN A 205 14.63 17.28 -13.44
CA GLN A 205 13.33 17.89 -13.77
C GLN A 205 12.87 17.58 -15.20
N SER A 206 13.76 17.67 -16.18
CA SER A 206 13.43 17.37 -17.58
C SER A 206 13.06 15.91 -17.79
N GLU A 207 13.78 15.00 -17.12
CA GLU A 207 13.51 13.57 -17.15
C GLU A 207 12.15 13.25 -16.50
N PHE A 208 11.84 13.89 -15.37
CA PHE A 208 10.55 13.78 -14.72
C PHE A 208 9.42 14.26 -15.62
N ASN A 209 9.56 15.43 -16.24
CA ASN A 209 8.53 15.97 -17.13
C ASN A 209 8.28 15.04 -18.34
N ASN A 210 9.33 14.44 -18.90
CA ASN A 210 9.20 13.47 -19.98
C ASN A 210 8.47 12.20 -19.52
N SER A 211 8.78 11.67 -18.34
CA SER A 211 8.10 10.49 -17.81
C SER A 211 6.63 10.75 -17.46
N VAL A 212 6.30 11.96 -16.97
CA VAL A 212 4.90 12.37 -16.78
C VAL A 212 4.15 12.48 -18.12
N GLN A 213 4.82 12.94 -19.18
CA GLN A 213 4.21 12.97 -20.51
C GLN A 213 3.97 11.56 -21.07
N GLU A 214 4.90 10.64 -20.87
CA GLU A 214 4.71 9.22 -21.24
C GLU A 214 3.56 8.59 -20.44
N LEU A 215 3.44 8.92 -19.16
CA LEU A 215 2.36 8.47 -18.29
C LEU A 215 1.01 8.99 -18.77
N GLU A 216 0.91 10.29 -19.14
CA GLU A 216 -0.29 10.89 -19.72
C GLU A 216 -0.71 10.16 -21.02
N ASN A 217 0.26 9.89 -21.89
CA ASN A 217 -0.01 9.19 -23.15
C ASN A 217 -0.55 7.76 -22.88
N ALA A 218 0.06 7.04 -21.93
CA ALA A 218 -0.39 5.70 -21.56
C ALA A 218 -1.82 5.70 -20.96
N VAL A 219 -2.16 6.68 -20.13
CA VAL A 219 -3.51 6.84 -19.56
C VAL A 219 -4.53 7.18 -20.66
N ASN A 220 -4.18 8.05 -21.61
CA ASN A 220 -5.06 8.38 -22.74
C ASN A 220 -5.28 7.18 -23.66
N ASP A 221 -4.23 6.40 -23.95
CA ASP A 221 -4.33 5.16 -24.72
C ASP A 221 -5.24 4.14 -24.02
N LEU A 222 -5.16 4.04 -22.69
CA LEU A 222 -6.05 3.19 -21.91
C LEU A 222 -7.49 3.69 -21.98
N ALA A 223 -7.73 4.99 -21.88
CA ALA A 223 -9.05 5.58 -22.00
C ALA A 223 -9.70 5.26 -23.36
N GLU A 224 -8.92 5.32 -24.45
CA GLU A 224 -9.42 4.94 -25.78
C GLU A 224 -9.70 3.43 -25.90
N ALA A 225 -8.90 2.57 -25.27
CA ALA A 225 -9.16 1.14 -25.24
C ALA A 225 -10.44 0.80 -24.46
N VAL A 226 -10.67 1.48 -23.34
CA VAL A 226 -11.88 1.32 -22.51
C VAL A 226 -13.15 1.68 -23.27
N LYS A 227 -13.13 2.71 -24.14
CA LYS A 227 -14.28 3.06 -25.00
C LYS A 227 -14.64 1.93 -25.99
N LYS A 228 -13.65 1.15 -26.42
CA LYS A 228 -13.85 0.04 -27.37
C LYS A 228 -14.25 -1.27 -26.68
N GLU A 229 -14.16 -1.34 -25.36
CA GLU A 229 -14.52 -2.49 -24.50
C GLU A 229 -13.84 -3.82 -24.88
N ILE A 230 -12.66 -3.77 -25.52
CA ILE A 230 -11.89 -4.96 -25.87
C ILE A 230 -10.99 -5.34 -24.71
N LYS A 231 -11.33 -6.41 -24.00
CA LYS A 231 -10.68 -6.85 -22.76
C LYS A 231 -9.16 -6.94 -22.87
N GLU A 232 -8.63 -7.64 -23.86
CA GLU A 232 -7.19 -7.85 -24.06
C GLU A 232 -6.46 -6.53 -24.30
N ALA A 233 -7.08 -5.62 -25.05
CA ALA A 233 -6.53 -4.30 -25.30
C ALA A 233 -6.48 -3.47 -24.01
N ILE A 234 -7.55 -3.50 -23.19
CA ILE A 234 -7.62 -2.81 -21.91
C ILE A 234 -6.52 -3.32 -20.98
N LEU A 235 -6.43 -4.63 -20.74
CA LEU A 235 -5.44 -5.22 -19.85
C LEU A 235 -4.01 -4.92 -20.31
N GLY A 236 -3.72 -5.01 -21.61
CA GLY A 236 -2.41 -4.64 -22.15
C GLY A 236 -2.08 -3.14 -21.98
N ARG A 237 -3.09 -2.24 -21.94
CA ARG A 237 -2.87 -0.82 -21.67
C ARG A 237 -2.71 -0.52 -20.17
N VAL A 238 -3.36 -1.28 -19.30
CA VAL A 238 -3.13 -1.21 -17.84
C VAL A 238 -1.67 -1.48 -17.51
N GLU A 239 -1.05 -2.52 -18.09
CA GLU A 239 0.38 -2.80 -17.95
C GLU A 239 1.27 -1.64 -18.41
N LYS A 240 0.91 -0.98 -19.51
CA LYS A 240 1.65 0.18 -20.01
C LYS A 240 1.58 1.37 -19.05
N VAL A 241 0.42 1.63 -18.45
CA VAL A 241 0.27 2.69 -17.44
C VAL A 241 1.14 2.37 -16.23
N HIS A 242 1.12 1.11 -15.76
CA HIS A 242 1.94 0.68 -14.62
C HIS A 242 3.45 0.86 -14.92
N THR A 243 3.92 0.43 -16.08
CA THR A 243 5.31 0.60 -16.50
C THR A 243 5.72 2.08 -16.60
N ALA A 244 4.85 2.93 -17.15
CA ALA A 244 5.12 4.37 -17.24
C ALA A 244 5.17 5.04 -15.86
N TYR A 245 4.32 4.61 -14.94
CA TYR A 245 4.37 5.05 -13.54
C TYR A 245 5.69 4.65 -12.86
N GLN A 246 6.11 3.38 -12.99
CA GLN A 246 7.37 2.90 -12.42
C GLN A 246 8.56 3.70 -12.95
N LYS A 247 8.56 4.07 -14.24
CA LYS A 247 9.58 4.95 -14.82
C LYS A 247 9.59 6.34 -14.17
N ALA A 248 8.42 6.94 -13.94
CA ALA A 248 8.33 8.22 -13.24
C ALA A 248 8.79 8.11 -11.77
N GLN A 249 8.50 7.00 -11.11
CA GLN A 249 8.91 6.74 -9.73
C GLN A 249 10.42 6.54 -9.60
N SER A 250 11.06 5.82 -10.51
CA SER A 250 12.49 5.51 -10.47
C SER A 250 13.42 6.73 -10.53
N ILE A 251 12.89 7.90 -10.91
CA ILE A 251 13.64 9.17 -10.88
C ILE A 251 14.07 9.53 -9.46
N PHE A 252 13.37 9.00 -8.50
CA PHE A 252 13.53 9.32 -7.09
C PHE A 252 14.36 8.27 -6.30
N ASP A 253 14.66 7.14 -6.91
CA ASP A 253 15.47 6.05 -6.33
C ASP A 253 17.01 6.36 -6.39
#